data_320eb9b30eda71a4d66e96a232de8f60
#
_entry.id   320eb9b30eda71a4d66e96a232de8f60
#
_cell.length_a   1.000
_cell.length_b   1.000
_cell.length_c   1.000
_cell.angle_alpha   90.00
_cell.angle_beta   90.00
_cell.angle_gamma   90.00
#
_symmetry.space_group_name_H-M   'P 1'
#
loop_
_entity.id
_entity.type
_entity.pdbx_description
1 polymer ?
#
loop_
_entity_poly.entity_id
_entity_poly.type
_entity_poly.pdbx_seq_one_letter_code
_entity_poly.pdbx_strand_id
1 'polypeptide(L)'
;MLQPKKTKFRKAFKGRISGTAKGGMDLNFGQFGLKALEPERVNARQIEAARRAITRAMKRAGRVWIRIFPDVPVSSKPTEVRMGKGKGAPEFWAARVKPGRIMFEIDGVPEDTAREALRLGAAKLPIKTRFIQRIAE
;
A
#
# COMPACT_ATOMS: atom_id res chain seq x y z
N MET A 1 11.57 5.02 -5.28
CA MET A 1 10.46 4.50 -4.46
C MET A 1 9.92 5.59 -3.55
N LEU A 2 8.68 5.44 -3.15
CA LEU A 2 8.04 6.41 -2.27
C LEU A 2 8.68 6.42 -0.88
N GLN A 3 8.98 7.62 -0.41
CA GLN A 3 9.47 7.83 0.96
C GLN A 3 9.29 9.30 1.33
N PRO A 4 9.19 9.64 2.62
CA PRO A 4 9.09 11.03 3.04
C PRO A 4 10.37 11.80 2.72
N LYS A 5 10.24 13.05 2.30
CA LYS A 5 11.39 13.92 2.04
C LYS A 5 12.06 14.33 3.35
N LYS A 6 11.27 14.60 4.37
CA LYS A 6 11.75 14.96 5.71
C LYS A 6 10.90 14.27 6.75
N THR A 7 11.51 13.89 7.85
CA THR A 7 10.80 13.29 8.96
C THR A 7 11.18 14.00 10.26
N LYS A 8 10.21 14.13 11.15
CA LYS A 8 10.45 14.65 12.49
C LYS A 8 11.29 13.67 13.30
N PHE A 9 11.02 12.39 13.14
CA PHE A 9 11.78 11.31 13.74
C PHE A 9 12.21 10.34 12.67
N ARG A 10 13.50 9.99 12.70
CA ARG A 10 14.05 9.04 11.73
C ARG A 10 13.65 7.60 12.01
N LYS A 11 13.34 7.30 13.27
CA LYS A 11 12.93 5.97 13.70
C LYS A 11 11.60 6.06 14.43
N ALA A 12 10.81 5.00 14.34
CA ALA A 12 9.53 4.91 15.03
C ALA A 12 9.40 3.55 15.70
N PHE A 13 8.60 3.51 16.76
CA PHE A 13 8.30 2.24 17.42
C PHE A 13 7.39 1.40 16.55
N LYS A 14 7.60 0.07 16.60
CA LYS A 14 6.66 -0.85 16.02
C LYS A 14 5.40 -0.85 16.87
N GLY A 15 4.28 -0.52 16.29
CA GLY A 15 2.99 -0.62 16.94
C GLY A 15 2.15 -1.69 16.31
N ARG A 16 1.09 -2.09 17.00
CA ARG A 16 0.07 -2.95 16.41
C ARG A 16 -0.90 -2.09 15.62
N ILE A 17 -1.24 -2.56 14.43
CA ILE A 17 -2.26 -1.90 13.63
C ILE A 17 -3.60 -2.44 14.10
N SER A 18 -4.42 -1.57 14.66
CA SER A 18 -5.71 -1.95 15.23
C SER A 18 -6.83 -1.08 14.69
N GLY A 19 -8.05 -1.58 14.81
CA GLY A 19 -9.23 -0.87 14.36
C GLY A 19 -9.43 -0.93 12.85
N THR A 20 -10.43 -0.21 12.36
CA THR A 20 -10.73 -0.10 10.94
C THR A 20 -10.34 1.28 10.45
N ALA A 21 -10.18 1.41 9.13
CA ALA A 21 -9.87 2.71 8.54
C ALA A 21 -11.01 3.68 8.78
N LYS A 22 -10.66 4.92 9.16
CA LYS A 22 -11.64 6.01 9.34
C LYS A 22 -11.65 6.95 8.15
N GLY A 23 -10.70 6.82 7.26
CA GLY A 23 -10.62 7.61 6.03
C GLY A 23 -10.06 6.77 4.91
N GLY A 24 -10.21 7.25 3.68
CA GLY A 24 -9.72 6.52 2.51
C GLY A 24 -10.47 5.23 2.23
N MET A 25 -11.74 5.17 2.61
CA MET A 25 -12.59 3.99 2.45
C MET A 25 -13.39 4.00 1.16
N ASP A 26 -13.49 5.14 0.50
CA ASP A 26 -14.30 5.31 -0.69
C ASP A 26 -13.44 5.66 -1.88
N LEU A 27 -13.91 5.28 -3.08
CA LEU A 27 -13.27 5.67 -4.33
C LEU A 27 -13.49 7.16 -4.58
N ASN A 28 -12.42 7.92 -4.71
CA ASN A 28 -12.48 9.37 -4.93
C ASN A 28 -12.01 9.77 -6.32
N PHE A 29 -11.09 9.03 -6.91
CA PHE A 29 -10.44 9.41 -8.15
C PHE A 29 -10.80 8.50 -9.32
N GLY A 30 -10.88 7.20 -9.08
CA GLY A 30 -11.06 6.23 -10.13
C GLY A 30 -12.39 5.51 -10.09
N GLN A 31 -12.64 4.68 -11.10
CA GLN A 31 -13.83 3.86 -11.21
C GLN A 31 -13.69 2.55 -10.42
N PHE A 32 -12.47 2.05 -10.31
CA PHE A 32 -12.16 0.77 -9.68
C PHE A 32 -11.08 0.95 -8.63
N GLY A 33 -11.06 0.08 -7.64
CA GLY A 33 -10.08 0.15 -6.59
C GLY A 33 -9.77 -1.18 -5.93
N LEU A 34 -8.72 -1.17 -5.14
CA LEU A 34 -8.27 -2.31 -4.36
C LEU A 34 -8.33 -1.94 -2.89
N LYS A 35 -9.17 -2.65 -2.15
CA LYS A 35 -9.47 -2.39 -0.75
C LYS A 35 -8.80 -3.42 0.13
N ALA A 36 -8.19 -2.96 1.23
CA ALA A 36 -7.59 -3.86 2.20
C ALA A 36 -8.67 -4.55 3.04
N LEU A 37 -8.50 -5.85 3.28
CA LEU A 37 -9.41 -6.63 4.11
C LEU A 37 -8.81 -6.98 5.47
N GLU A 38 -7.52 -6.77 5.65
CA GLU A 38 -6.85 -7.08 6.92
C GLU A 38 -5.80 -6.01 7.23
N PRO A 39 -5.38 -5.88 8.51
CA PRO A 39 -4.36 -4.90 8.87
C PRO A 39 -2.97 -5.43 8.54
N GLU A 40 -2.11 -4.58 7.99
CA GLU A 40 -0.73 -4.95 7.70
C GLU A 40 0.10 -3.70 7.39
N ARG A 41 1.41 -3.87 7.44
CA ARG A 41 2.35 -2.88 6.92
C ARG A 41 2.68 -3.24 5.49
N VAL A 42 2.60 -2.24 4.62
CA VAL A 42 2.95 -2.39 3.21
C VAL A 42 4.16 -1.50 2.97
N ASN A 43 5.28 -2.10 2.59
CA ASN A 43 6.50 -1.31 2.40
C ASN A 43 6.55 -0.66 1.01
N ALA A 44 7.46 0.30 0.85
CA ALA A 44 7.59 1.05 -0.40
C ALA A 44 7.87 0.16 -1.60
N ARG A 45 8.62 -0.92 -1.41
CA ARG A 45 8.92 -1.86 -2.51
C ARG A 45 7.69 -2.62 -2.95
N GLN A 46 6.84 -3.03 -1.99
CA GLN A 46 5.59 -3.72 -2.29
C GLN A 46 4.62 -2.79 -3.02
N ILE A 47 4.52 -1.54 -2.59
CA ILE A 47 3.69 -0.53 -3.26
C ILE A 47 4.17 -0.34 -4.69
N GLU A 48 5.46 -0.18 -4.91
CA GLU A 48 6.02 0.01 -6.24
C GLU A 48 5.82 -1.23 -7.12
N ALA A 49 6.03 -2.42 -6.58
CA ALA A 49 5.82 -3.66 -7.31
C ALA A 49 4.35 -3.80 -7.75
N ALA A 50 3.42 -3.48 -6.85
CA ALA A 50 1.99 -3.52 -7.17
C ALA A 50 1.64 -2.50 -8.26
N ARG A 51 2.15 -1.27 -8.14
CA ARG A 51 1.93 -0.23 -9.15
C ARG A 51 2.42 -0.66 -10.52
N ARG A 52 3.62 -1.23 -10.59
CA ARG A 52 4.18 -1.70 -11.86
C ARG A 52 3.36 -2.83 -12.47
N ALA A 53 2.91 -3.78 -11.64
CA ALA A 53 2.08 -4.88 -12.11
C ALA A 53 0.75 -4.37 -12.67
N ILE A 54 0.12 -3.42 -11.98
CA ILE A 54 -1.14 -2.81 -12.42
C ILE A 54 -0.94 -2.08 -13.75
N THR A 55 0.07 -1.23 -13.83
CA THR A 55 0.36 -0.44 -15.02
C THR A 55 0.65 -1.34 -16.23
N ARG A 56 1.43 -2.39 -16.01
CA ARG A 56 1.76 -3.34 -17.07
C ARG A 56 0.53 -4.07 -17.59
N ALA A 57 -0.35 -4.50 -16.69
CA ALA A 57 -1.57 -5.19 -17.07
C ALA A 57 -2.53 -4.29 -17.85
N MET A 58 -2.53 -3.00 -17.54
CA MET A 58 -3.33 -1.99 -18.25
C MET A 58 -2.69 -1.54 -19.57
N LYS A 59 -1.49 -2.04 -19.89
CA LYS A 59 -0.74 -1.68 -21.10
C LYS A 59 -0.54 -0.17 -21.24
N ARG A 60 -0.34 0.50 -20.11
CA ARG A 60 -0.18 1.96 -20.01
C ARG A 60 -1.43 2.75 -20.40
N ALA A 61 -2.57 2.10 -20.57
CA ALA A 61 -3.85 2.78 -20.73
C ALA A 61 -4.39 3.18 -19.37
N GLY A 62 -5.14 4.28 -19.32
CA GLY A 62 -5.79 4.71 -18.10
C GLY A 62 -4.85 5.34 -17.10
N ARG A 63 -5.34 5.46 -15.87
CA ARG A 63 -4.61 6.11 -14.77
C ARG A 63 -4.62 5.24 -13.53
N VAL A 64 -3.56 5.36 -12.73
CA VAL A 64 -3.41 4.67 -11.44
C VAL A 64 -3.14 5.71 -10.37
N TRP A 65 -3.88 5.64 -9.28
CA TRP A 65 -3.64 6.46 -8.09
C TRP A 65 -3.23 5.55 -6.94
N ILE A 66 -2.13 5.90 -6.29
CA ILE A 66 -1.69 5.24 -5.07
C ILE A 66 -2.29 6.02 -3.90
N ARG A 67 -3.15 5.36 -3.10
CA ARG A 67 -3.87 6.00 -2.00
C ARG A 67 -3.21 5.82 -0.64
N ILE A 68 -2.09 5.14 -0.58
CA ILE A 68 -1.31 4.93 0.65
C ILE A 68 0.10 5.47 0.45
N PHE A 69 0.71 5.94 1.53
CA PHE A 69 2.06 6.47 1.48
C PHE A 69 2.91 5.83 2.58
N PRO A 70 4.12 5.36 2.26
CA PRO A 70 5.00 4.71 3.23
C PRO A 70 5.73 5.76 4.07
N ASP A 71 5.11 6.22 5.15
CA ASP A 71 5.62 7.27 6.01
C ASP A 71 6.22 6.76 7.32
N VAL A 72 6.14 5.46 7.60
CA VAL A 72 6.64 4.86 8.82
C VAL A 72 7.99 4.21 8.56
N PRO A 73 9.06 4.64 9.25
CA PRO A 73 10.35 3.98 9.12
C PRO A 73 10.34 2.66 9.88
N VAL A 74 10.80 1.60 9.21
CA VAL A 74 10.92 0.27 9.82
C VAL A 74 12.38 -0.11 9.86
N SER A 75 12.85 -0.50 11.03
CA SER A 75 14.23 -0.93 11.21
C SER A 75 14.25 -2.36 11.70
N SER A 76 15.30 -3.09 11.30
CA SER A 76 15.56 -4.41 11.85
C SER A 76 16.96 -4.44 12.42
N LYS A 77 17.17 -5.23 13.47
CA LYS A 77 18.50 -5.43 14.02
C LYS A 77 19.23 -6.47 13.19
N PRO A 78 20.48 -6.20 12.80
CA PRO A 78 21.32 -7.26 12.24
C PRO A 78 21.42 -8.43 13.24
N THR A 79 21.50 -9.64 12.76
CA THR A 79 21.60 -10.82 13.61
C THR A 79 22.84 -10.78 14.50
N GLU A 80 23.87 -10.02 14.13
CA GLU A 80 25.12 -9.89 14.84
C GLU A 80 25.05 -8.86 15.97
N VAL A 81 24.00 -8.02 16.03
CA VAL A 81 23.87 -7.01 17.07
C VAL A 81 23.16 -7.61 18.27
N ARG A 82 23.84 -7.58 19.41
CA ARG A 82 23.27 -8.07 20.67
C ARG A 82 22.11 -7.18 21.11
N MET A 83 21.15 -7.81 21.79
CA MET A 83 20.04 -7.10 22.39
C MET A 83 20.54 -6.02 23.36
N GLY A 84 19.85 -4.89 23.38
CA GLY A 84 20.16 -3.80 24.30
C GLY A 84 20.99 -2.67 23.74
N LYS A 85 21.49 -2.77 22.53
CA LYS A 85 22.28 -1.70 21.91
C LYS A 85 21.44 -0.71 21.10
N GLY A 86 20.18 -0.58 21.43
CA GLY A 86 19.31 0.38 20.76
C GLY A 86 18.75 -0.12 19.45
N LYS A 87 17.97 0.75 18.81
CA LYS A 87 17.25 0.44 17.58
C LYS A 87 18.19 0.58 16.39
N GLY A 88 18.12 -0.38 15.49
CA GLY A 88 18.90 -0.33 14.25
C GLY A 88 18.51 0.83 13.33
N ALA A 89 19.30 1.08 12.31
CA ALA A 89 18.99 2.10 11.32
C ALA A 89 17.71 1.72 10.56
N PRO A 90 16.93 2.72 10.08
CA PRO A 90 15.78 2.40 9.24
C PRO A 90 16.21 1.69 7.97
N GLU A 91 15.61 0.55 7.68
CA GLU A 91 15.90 -0.21 6.47
C GLU A 91 14.95 0.09 5.34
N PHE A 92 13.70 0.40 5.67
CA PHE A 92 12.69 0.68 4.67
C PHE A 92 11.56 1.51 5.27
N TRP A 93 10.75 2.05 4.39
CA TRP A 93 9.57 2.82 4.74
C TRP A 93 8.33 1.99 4.46
N ALA A 94 7.32 2.11 5.31
CA ALA A 94 6.09 1.35 5.19
C ALA A 94 4.87 2.20 5.52
N ALA A 95 3.74 1.81 4.95
CA ALA A 95 2.44 2.36 5.29
C ALA A 95 1.73 1.39 6.23
N ARG A 96 1.08 1.92 7.27
CA ARG A 96 0.21 1.14 8.12
C ARG A 96 -1.18 1.15 7.50
N VAL A 97 -1.61 -0.01 7.05
CA VAL A 97 -2.89 -0.15 6.36
C VAL A 97 -3.88 -0.84 7.27
N LYS A 98 -5.05 -0.24 7.44
CA LYS A 98 -6.14 -0.80 8.23
C LYS A 98 -7.18 -1.42 7.31
N PRO A 99 -7.96 -2.41 7.79
CA PRO A 99 -9.05 -2.96 6.99
C PRO A 99 -10.01 -1.86 6.54
N GLY A 100 -10.45 -1.92 5.31
CA GLY A 100 -11.32 -0.91 4.72
C GLY A 100 -10.61 0.16 3.92
N ARG A 101 -9.30 0.29 4.06
CA ARG A 101 -8.53 1.31 3.34
C ARG A 101 -8.39 0.96 1.88
N ILE A 102 -8.66 1.92 1.01
CA ILE A 102 -8.38 1.78 -0.41
C ILE A 102 -6.92 2.10 -0.64
N MET A 103 -6.20 1.15 -1.24
CA MET A 103 -4.76 1.29 -1.48
C MET A 103 -4.45 1.81 -2.86
N PHE A 104 -5.20 1.39 -3.86
CA PHE A 104 -5.02 1.80 -5.24
C PHE A 104 -6.37 2.08 -5.88
N GLU A 105 -6.39 3.05 -6.79
CA GLU A 105 -7.54 3.30 -7.66
C GLU A 105 -7.07 3.32 -9.11
N ILE A 106 -7.91 2.86 -10.00
CA ILE A 106 -7.63 2.91 -11.44
C ILE A 106 -8.86 3.39 -12.21
N ASP A 107 -8.62 3.94 -13.38
CA ASP A 107 -9.67 4.39 -14.28
C ASP A 107 -9.18 4.33 -15.72
N GLY A 108 -10.11 4.46 -16.65
CA GLY A 108 -9.79 4.52 -18.08
C GLY A 108 -9.60 3.16 -18.77
N VAL A 109 -10.02 2.08 -18.11
CA VAL A 109 -9.96 0.72 -18.69
C VAL A 109 -11.29 -0.01 -18.45
N PRO A 110 -11.62 -1.02 -19.25
CA PRO A 110 -12.82 -1.84 -19.01
C PRO A 110 -12.73 -2.62 -17.70
N GLU A 111 -13.87 -3.03 -17.18
CA GLU A 111 -13.93 -3.74 -15.89
C GLU A 111 -13.09 -5.02 -15.87
N ASP A 112 -13.14 -5.81 -16.94
CA ASP A 112 -12.38 -7.06 -17.00
C ASP A 112 -10.87 -6.81 -16.95
N THR A 113 -10.39 -5.79 -17.65
CA THR A 113 -8.99 -5.37 -17.60
C THR A 113 -8.66 -4.86 -16.20
N ALA A 114 -9.55 -4.08 -15.59
CA ALA A 114 -9.34 -3.54 -14.25
C ALA A 114 -9.24 -4.66 -13.22
N ARG A 115 -10.12 -5.66 -13.28
CA ARG A 115 -10.09 -6.81 -12.36
C ARG A 115 -8.77 -7.56 -12.46
N GLU A 116 -8.31 -7.83 -13.67
CA GLU A 116 -7.05 -8.53 -13.88
C GLU A 116 -5.86 -7.71 -13.41
N ALA A 117 -5.84 -6.42 -13.74
CA ALA A 117 -4.76 -5.52 -13.32
C ALA A 117 -4.64 -5.45 -11.79
N LEU A 118 -5.76 -5.26 -11.10
CA LEU A 118 -5.77 -5.17 -9.65
C LEU A 118 -5.47 -6.52 -8.99
N ARG A 119 -5.89 -7.63 -9.62
CA ARG A 119 -5.53 -8.96 -9.15
C ARG A 119 -4.01 -9.17 -9.18
N LEU A 120 -3.37 -8.78 -10.26
CA LEU A 120 -1.92 -8.89 -10.40
C LEU A 120 -1.20 -7.97 -9.42
N GLY A 121 -1.72 -6.76 -9.20
CA GLY A 121 -1.18 -5.85 -8.20
C GLY A 121 -1.30 -6.40 -6.79
N ALA A 122 -2.46 -6.97 -6.48
CA ALA A 122 -2.72 -7.55 -5.16
C ALA A 122 -1.75 -8.70 -4.83
N ALA A 123 -1.33 -9.45 -5.84
CA ALA A 123 -0.38 -10.54 -5.65
C ALA A 123 0.99 -10.06 -5.15
N LYS A 124 1.30 -8.77 -5.29
CA LYS A 124 2.54 -8.17 -4.80
C LYS A 124 2.41 -7.61 -3.38
N LEU A 125 1.21 -7.63 -2.83
CA LEU A 125 0.93 -7.09 -1.50
C LEU A 125 0.83 -8.21 -0.47
N PRO A 126 1.20 -7.94 0.81
CA PRO A 126 1.21 -8.97 1.84
C PRO A 126 -0.13 -9.19 2.53
N ILE A 127 -1.21 -8.64 2.00
CA ILE A 127 -2.52 -8.65 2.65
C ILE A 127 -3.62 -9.10 1.69
N LYS A 128 -4.70 -9.57 2.28
CA LYS A 128 -5.91 -9.88 1.54
C LYS A 128 -6.59 -8.60 1.10
N THR A 129 -7.10 -8.61 -0.12
CA THR A 129 -7.68 -7.44 -0.75
C THR A 129 -8.99 -7.78 -1.41
N ARG A 130 -9.75 -6.75 -1.74
CA ARG A 130 -11.01 -6.87 -2.46
C ARG A 130 -11.06 -5.85 -3.59
N PHE A 131 -11.46 -6.32 -4.76
CA PHE A 131 -11.77 -5.44 -5.87
C PHE A 131 -13.07 -4.71 -5.56
N ILE A 132 -13.08 -3.40 -5.77
CA ILE A 132 -14.28 -2.60 -5.62
C ILE A 132 -14.49 -1.73 -6.86
N GLN A 133 -15.74 -1.40 -7.10
CA GLN A 133 -16.15 -0.61 -8.24
C GLN A 133 -17.10 0.47 -7.78
N ARG A 134 -16.98 1.66 -8.38
CA ARG A 134 -17.91 2.73 -8.10
C ARG A 134 -19.27 2.38 -8.67
N ILE A 135 -20.30 2.48 -7.84
CA ILE A 135 -21.66 2.23 -8.27
C ILE A 135 -22.16 3.46 -9.01
N ALA A 136 -22.61 3.28 -10.23
CA ALA A 136 -23.25 4.34 -10.98
C ALA A 136 -24.65 4.58 -10.42
N GLU A 137 -24.96 5.82 -10.10
CA GLU A 137 -26.31 6.23 -9.71
C GLU A 137 -27.12 6.65 -10.92
#